data_4f15f41fe206ab87558428038ef0317f
#
_entry.id   4f15f41fe206ab87558428038ef0317f
#
_cell.length_a   1.000
_cell.length_b   1.000
_cell.length_c   1.000
_cell.angle_alpha   90.00
_cell.angle_beta   90.00
_cell.angle_gamma   90.00
#
_symmetry.space_group_name_H-M   'P 1'
#
loop_
_entity.id
_entity.type
_entity.pdbx_description
1 polymer ?
#
loop_
_entity_poly.entity_id
_entity_poly.type
_entity_poly.pdbx_seq_one_letter_code
_entity_poly.pdbx_strand_id
1 'polypeptide(L)'
;MKFVIQRVTEASCTVDGNVTGAIQKGFLVLIGIADTDTTAIADKMIKKLLGMRIFEDSDGKTNLSLNDVNGELLLISQFTLYADCKKGNRPSFTNAGKPDMAKQMYEYII
;
A
#
# COMPACT_ATOMS: atom_id res chain seq x y z
N MET A 1 4.78 -5.45 8.24
CA MET A 1 4.28 -4.86 6.98
C MET A 1 3.27 -3.76 7.28
N LYS A 2 3.36 -2.66 6.57
CA LYS A 2 2.42 -1.55 6.70
C LYS A 2 1.82 -1.22 5.35
N PHE A 3 0.51 -1.06 5.30
CA PHE A 3 -0.20 -0.51 4.15
C PHE A 3 -0.83 0.82 4.57
N VAL A 4 -0.50 1.88 3.87
CA VAL A 4 -1.20 3.15 3.98
C VAL A 4 -2.12 3.26 2.78
N ILE A 5 -3.42 3.26 3.04
CA ILE A 5 -4.46 3.14 2.03
C ILE A 5 -5.18 4.46 1.88
N GLN A 6 -5.26 4.95 0.66
CA GLN A 6 -6.02 6.15 0.33
C GLN A 6 -7.06 5.79 -0.73
N ARG A 7 -8.32 6.10 -0.44
CA ARG A 7 -9.41 5.99 -1.41
C ARG A 7 -9.28 7.15 -2.39
N VAL A 8 -9.28 6.85 -3.69
CA VAL A 8 -9.06 7.84 -4.75
C VAL A 8 -10.09 7.72 -5.85
N THR A 9 -10.37 8.83 -6.54
CA THR A 9 -11.12 8.84 -7.80
C THR A 9 -10.21 8.58 -8.98
N GLU A 10 -8.95 8.98 -8.86
CA GLU A 10 -7.86 8.68 -9.80
C GLU A 10 -6.53 8.83 -9.07
N ALA A 11 -5.51 8.14 -9.52
CA ALA A 11 -4.15 8.29 -9.04
C ALA A 11 -3.16 7.86 -10.10
N SER A 12 -1.96 8.42 -10.05
CA SER A 12 -0.86 8.03 -10.93
C SER A 12 0.47 8.12 -10.21
N CYS A 13 1.46 7.38 -10.69
CA CYS A 13 2.82 7.44 -10.21
C CYS A 13 3.73 7.78 -11.41
N THR A 14 4.53 8.83 -11.26
CA THR A 14 5.45 9.28 -12.30
C THR A 14 6.88 9.22 -11.77
N VAL A 15 7.78 8.60 -12.52
CA VAL A 15 9.19 8.49 -12.19
C VAL A 15 9.99 8.99 -13.40
N ASP A 16 10.88 9.96 -13.16
CA ASP A 16 11.71 10.58 -14.19
C ASP A 16 10.91 11.07 -15.42
N GLY A 17 9.74 11.65 -15.17
CA GLY A 17 8.86 12.17 -16.21
C GLY A 17 7.99 11.12 -16.91
N ASN A 18 8.13 9.85 -16.55
CA ASN A 18 7.36 8.75 -17.14
C ASN A 18 6.32 8.21 -16.15
N VAL A 19 5.09 8.05 -16.61
CA VAL A 19 4.03 7.43 -15.80
C VAL A 19 4.29 5.94 -15.71
N THR A 20 4.55 5.44 -14.50
CA THR A 20 4.80 4.02 -14.23
C THR A 20 3.54 3.25 -13.88
N GLY A 21 2.49 3.95 -13.47
CA GLY A 21 1.19 3.37 -13.17
C GLY A 21 0.13 4.45 -13.05
N ALA A 22 -1.09 4.12 -13.41
CA ALA A 22 -2.23 5.01 -13.27
C ALA A 22 -3.50 4.19 -13.07
N ILE A 23 -4.41 4.69 -12.22
CA ILE A 23 -5.71 4.09 -11.97
C ILE A 23 -6.80 5.15 -11.98
N GLN A 24 -8.04 4.71 -12.20
CA GLN A 24 -9.24 5.47 -11.93
C GLN A 24 -9.65 5.24 -10.46
N LYS A 25 -10.93 5.10 -10.18
CA LYS A 25 -11.46 4.86 -8.83
C LYS A 25 -10.83 3.61 -8.20
N GLY A 26 -10.38 3.73 -6.97
CA GLY A 26 -9.79 2.62 -6.23
C GLY A 26 -8.96 3.05 -5.04
N PHE A 27 -7.89 2.32 -4.78
CA PHE A 27 -6.95 2.60 -3.70
C PHE A 27 -5.56 2.93 -4.24
N LEU A 28 -5.00 4.01 -3.72
CA LEU A 28 -3.55 4.21 -3.70
C LEU A 28 -3.03 3.57 -2.40
N VAL A 29 -2.12 2.62 -2.52
CA VAL A 29 -1.56 1.90 -1.37
C VAL A 29 -0.06 2.07 -1.32
N LEU A 30 0.43 2.68 -0.25
CA LEU A 30 1.86 2.73 0.05
C LEU A 30 2.20 1.50 0.90
N ILE A 31 3.21 0.75 0.49
CA ILE A 31 3.58 -0.52 1.10
C ILE A 31 4.94 -0.40 1.76
N GLY A 32 4.99 -0.58 3.08
CA GLY A 32 6.22 -0.70 3.85
C GLY A 32 6.45 -2.15 4.24
N ILE A 33 7.67 -2.66 4.01
CA ILE A 33 8.06 -4.04 4.30
C ILE A 33 9.14 -4.03 5.37
N ALA A 34 8.94 -4.84 6.41
CA ALA A 34 9.92 -5.04 7.48
C ALA A 34 10.72 -6.33 7.26
N ASP A 35 11.91 -6.41 7.86
CA ASP A 35 12.76 -7.62 7.78
C ASP A 35 12.08 -8.89 8.30
N THR A 36 11.12 -8.74 9.21
CA THR A 36 10.39 -9.85 9.82
C THR A 36 9.17 -10.31 9.03
N ASP A 37 8.86 -9.66 7.92
CA ASP A 37 7.68 -9.99 7.12
C ASP A 37 7.87 -11.30 6.34
N THR A 38 6.75 -12.03 6.21
CA THR A 38 6.68 -13.30 5.49
C THR A 38 5.57 -13.26 4.45
N THR A 39 5.57 -14.24 3.54
CA THR A 39 4.48 -14.38 2.56
C THR A 39 3.13 -14.61 3.21
N ALA A 40 3.10 -15.30 4.36
CA ALA A 40 1.86 -15.50 5.12
C ALA A 40 1.29 -14.16 5.64
N ILE A 41 2.16 -13.26 6.09
CA ILE A 41 1.76 -11.91 6.49
C ILE A 41 1.23 -11.13 5.28
N ALA A 42 1.92 -11.20 4.15
CA ALA A 42 1.49 -10.55 2.92
C ALA A 42 0.11 -11.04 2.47
N ASP A 43 -0.13 -12.33 2.50
CA ASP A 43 -1.42 -12.93 2.13
C ASP A 43 -2.56 -12.40 3.01
N LYS A 44 -2.33 -12.31 4.32
CA LYS A 44 -3.30 -11.74 5.27
C LYS A 44 -3.60 -10.27 4.97
N MET A 45 -2.56 -9.49 4.71
CA MET A 45 -2.70 -8.06 4.41
C MET A 45 -3.46 -7.84 3.10
N ILE A 46 -3.16 -8.61 2.08
CA ILE A 46 -3.83 -8.55 0.78
C ILE A 46 -5.31 -8.89 0.93
N LYS A 47 -5.62 -9.97 1.63
CA LYS A 47 -7.00 -10.39 1.87
C LYS A 47 -7.79 -9.31 2.60
N LYS A 48 -7.18 -8.70 3.60
CA LYS A 48 -7.80 -7.60 4.35
C LYS A 48 -8.03 -6.39 3.45
N LEU A 49 -7.05 -6.01 2.63
CA LEU A 49 -7.14 -4.90 1.70
C LEU A 49 -8.30 -5.08 0.72
N LEU A 50 -8.41 -6.26 0.12
CA LEU A 50 -9.46 -6.55 -0.86
C LEU A 50 -10.84 -6.63 -0.25
N GLY A 51 -10.95 -6.96 1.03
CA GLY A 51 -12.22 -7.07 1.75
C GLY A 51 -12.66 -5.82 2.48
N MET A 52 -11.83 -4.78 2.56
CA MET A 52 -12.20 -3.56 3.27
C MET A 52 -13.35 -2.83 2.60
N ARG A 53 -14.35 -2.48 3.39
CA ARG A 53 -15.61 -1.89 2.93
C ARG A 53 -15.63 -0.39 3.21
N ILE A 54 -14.77 0.36 2.50
CA ILE A 54 -14.55 1.79 2.75
C ILE A 54 -15.02 2.71 1.62
N PHE A 55 -15.68 2.17 0.60
CA PHE A 55 -16.38 2.98 -0.40
C PHE A 55 -17.83 3.23 0.03
N GLU A 56 -18.35 4.41 -0.28
CA GLU A 56 -19.71 4.77 0.07
C GLU A 56 -20.73 4.00 -0.76
N ASP A 57 -21.79 3.54 -0.09
CA ASP A 57 -22.97 2.95 -0.74
C ASP A 57 -23.97 4.04 -1.15
N SER A 58 -25.13 3.64 -1.67
CA SER A 58 -26.20 4.57 -2.08
C SER A 58 -26.77 5.41 -0.95
N ASP A 59 -26.58 4.97 0.32
CA ASP A 59 -27.02 5.70 1.51
C ASP A 59 -25.93 6.60 2.09
N GLY A 60 -24.78 6.71 1.43
CA GLY A 60 -23.62 7.49 1.89
C GLY A 60 -22.84 6.84 3.03
N LYS A 61 -23.09 5.56 3.32
CA LYS A 61 -22.40 4.82 4.37
C LYS A 61 -21.19 4.09 3.82
N THR A 62 -20.11 4.03 4.60
CA THR A 62 -18.89 3.29 4.29
C THR A 62 -19.18 1.79 4.32
N ASN A 63 -19.46 1.19 3.19
CA ASN A 63 -20.01 -0.17 3.12
C ASN A 63 -19.52 -1.02 1.95
N LEU A 64 -19.03 -0.44 0.86
CA LEU A 64 -18.65 -1.19 -0.33
C LEU A 64 -17.17 -1.49 -0.38
N SER A 65 -16.81 -2.69 -0.82
CA SER A 65 -15.43 -3.11 -1.03
C SER A 65 -14.91 -2.67 -2.41
N LEU A 66 -13.60 -2.85 -2.62
CA LEU A 66 -12.97 -2.56 -3.90
C LEU A 66 -13.65 -3.33 -5.05
N ASN A 67 -13.99 -4.59 -4.83
CA ASN A 67 -14.63 -5.43 -5.83
C ASN A 67 -16.06 -4.95 -6.16
N ASP A 68 -16.79 -4.48 -5.15
CA ASP A 68 -18.16 -3.98 -5.34
C ASP A 68 -18.21 -2.77 -6.26
N VAL A 69 -17.19 -1.94 -6.28
CA VAL A 69 -17.11 -0.72 -7.09
C VAL A 69 -16.28 -0.88 -8.36
N ASN A 70 -15.82 -2.10 -8.66
CA ASN A 70 -14.88 -2.37 -9.75
C ASN A 70 -13.63 -1.49 -9.69
N GLY A 71 -13.11 -1.31 -8.48
CA GLY A 71 -11.97 -0.44 -8.23
C GLY A 71 -10.65 -1.06 -8.67
N GLU A 72 -9.66 -0.20 -8.81
CA GLU A 72 -8.30 -0.56 -9.19
C GLU A 72 -7.35 -0.30 -8.03
N LEU A 73 -6.15 -0.87 -8.13
CA LEU A 73 -5.08 -0.68 -7.13
C LEU A 73 -3.86 -0.05 -7.78
N LEU A 74 -3.33 0.99 -7.15
CA LEU A 74 -2.00 1.52 -7.45
C LEU A 74 -1.11 1.26 -6.25
N LEU A 75 -0.15 0.34 -6.40
CA LEU A 75 0.71 -0.13 -5.33
C LEU A 75 2.09 0.52 -5.46
N ILE A 76 2.56 1.16 -4.39
CA ILE A 76 3.84 1.84 -4.35
C ILE A 76 4.62 1.35 -3.13
N SER A 77 5.83 0.82 -3.36
CA SER A 77 6.74 0.46 -2.27
C SER A 77 7.31 1.72 -1.63
N GLN A 78 7.25 1.81 -0.30
CA GLN A 78 7.69 2.99 0.45
C GLN A 78 8.33 2.57 1.77
N PHE A 79 9.65 2.39 1.79
CA PHE A 79 10.39 1.94 2.98
C PHE A 79 10.33 2.95 4.12
N THR A 80 10.15 4.23 3.82
CA THR A 80 10.09 5.32 4.82
C THR A 80 8.89 5.20 5.77
N LEU A 81 7.94 4.32 5.50
CA LEU A 81 6.85 4.00 6.44
C LEU A 81 7.40 3.38 7.75
N TYR A 82 8.62 2.85 7.73
CA TYR A 82 9.33 2.33 8.90
C TYR A 82 10.36 3.32 9.47
N ALA A 83 10.19 4.61 9.21
CA ALA A 83 11.03 5.63 9.82
C ALA A 83 10.85 5.65 11.34
N ASP A 84 11.97 5.64 12.07
CA ASP A 84 12.00 5.79 13.52
C ASP A 84 12.67 7.12 13.87
N CYS A 85 11.93 8.02 14.48
CA CYS A 85 12.39 9.36 14.86
C CYS A 85 12.50 9.54 16.36
N LYS A 86 12.54 8.44 17.14
CA LYS A 86 12.56 8.50 18.62
C LYS A 86 13.82 9.15 19.19
N LYS A 87 14.95 9.06 18.49
CA LYS A 87 16.27 9.53 18.94
C LYS A 87 16.69 10.87 18.33
N GLY A 88 15.75 11.74 17.98
CA GLY A 88 16.04 13.05 17.44
C GLY A 88 15.35 13.29 16.10
N ASN A 89 15.89 14.25 15.33
CA ASN A 89 15.27 14.71 14.10
C ASN A 89 15.69 13.92 12.85
N ARG A 90 16.69 13.06 12.99
CA ARG A 90 17.16 12.21 11.89
C ARG A 90 16.44 10.87 11.94
N PRO A 91 15.61 10.51 10.95
CA PRO A 91 14.90 9.24 10.96
C PRO A 91 15.87 8.06 10.82
N SER A 92 15.56 6.96 11.50
CA SER A 92 16.24 5.68 11.37
C SER A 92 15.33 4.71 10.64
N PHE A 93 15.90 3.88 9.77
CA PHE A 93 15.16 2.90 8.96
C PHE A 93 15.58 1.46 9.28
N THR A 94 16.11 1.22 10.49
CA THR A 94 16.58 -0.11 10.89
C THR A 94 15.48 -1.18 10.89
N ASN A 95 14.22 -0.78 11.05
CA ASN A 95 13.08 -1.69 11.03
C ASN A 95 12.56 -1.97 9.61
N ALA A 96 13.02 -1.20 8.63
CA ALA A 96 12.66 -1.44 7.24
C ALA A 96 13.35 -2.70 6.71
N GLY A 97 12.70 -3.43 5.80
CA GLY A 97 13.28 -4.56 5.11
C GLY A 97 14.49 -4.14 4.28
N LYS A 98 15.49 -5.04 4.19
CA LYS A 98 16.62 -4.82 3.30
C LYS A 98 16.15 -4.73 1.85
N PRO A 99 16.83 -3.94 0.98
CA PRO A 99 16.36 -3.69 -0.38
C PRO A 99 16.02 -4.94 -1.19
N ASP A 100 16.85 -5.97 -1.16
CA ASP A 100 16.62 -7.19 -1.94
C ASP A 100 15.39 -7.96 -1.44
N MET A 101 15.26 -8.13 -0.13
CA MET A 101 14.11 -8.79 0.49
C MET A 101 12.81 -8.00 0.24
N ALA A 102 12.87 -6.68 0.40
CA ALA A 102 11.73 -5.82 0.18
C ALA A 102 11.25 -5.87 -1.28
N LYS A 103 12.18 -5.88 -2.23
CA LYS A 103 11.86 -6.01 -3.65
C LYS A 103 11.15 -7.33 -3.96
N GLN A 104 11.68 -8.45 -3.45
CA GLN A 104 11.07 -9.77 -3.65
C GLN A 104 9.67 -9.83 -3.05
N MET A 105 9.49 -9.29 -1.85
CA MET A 105 8.18 -9.27 -1.18
C MET A 105 7.19 -8.38 -1.93
N TYR A 106 7.61 -7.23 -2.42
CA TYR A 106 6.77 -6.33 -3.20
C TYR A 106 6.32 -7.00 -4.51
N GLU A 107 7.22 -7.67 -5.22
CA GLU A 107 6.89 -8.43 -6.42
C GLU A 107 5.92 -9.57 -6.13
N TYR A 108 6.03 -10.21 -4.98
CA TYR A 108 5.08 -11.23 -4.54
C TYR A 108 3.67 -10.65 -4.32
N ILE A 109 3.57 -9.46 -3.75
CA ILE A 109 2.29 -8.78 -3.48
C ILE A 109 1.56 -8.43 -4.78
N ILE A 110 2.30 -7.98 -5.77
CA ILE A 110 1.74 -7.67 -7.08
C ILE A 110 1.24 -8.96 -7.74
#